data_2fe18e38e1ab0e7b6e0910eee69328c9
#
_entry.id   2fe18e38e1ab0e7b6e0910eee69328c9
#
_cell.length_a   1.000
_cell.length_b   1.000
_cell.length_c   1.000
_cell.angle_alpha   90.00
_cell.angle_beta   90.00
_cell.angle_gamma   90.00
#
_symmetry.space_group_name_H-M   'P 1'
#
loop_
_entity.id
_entity.type
_entity.pdbx_description
1 polymer ?
#
loop_
_entity_poly.entity_id
_entity_poly.type
_entity_poly.pdbx_seq_one_letter_code
_entity_poly.pdbx_strand_id
1 'polypeptide(L)'
;FVVNVKFSLIESNEKQEDSPPSASNIKMEINLLLDDTVLPEIDDFLREAVPLAVNFDESRGDTLAIIRKAFPERSADSLSPEQRTALKDYRTKILEAFQTGDYVSGLEWAAKGLRVAVKRSDKIFILKMKGSLHFLLEEKEEALETWEHVQRLDPDDEEVRQMLNNLE
;
A
#
# COMPACT_ATOMS: atom_id res chain seq x y z
N PHE A 1 -4.04 -4.02 -2.19
CA PHE A 1 -3.26 -4.82 -3.13
C PHE A 1 -4.04 -6.09 -3.45
N VAL A 2 -4.48 -6.24 -4.69
CA VAL A 2 -5.14 -7.47 -5.18
C VAL A 2 -4.37 -7.95 -6.40
N VAL A 3 -3.91 -9.20 -6.37
CA VAL A 3 -3.30 -9.88 -7.51
C VAL A 3 -4.34 -10.82 -8.11
N ASN A 4 -4.63 -10.66 -9.38
CA ASN A 4 -5.44 -11.60 -10.14
C ASN A 4 -4.58 -12.20 -11.25
N VAL A 5 -4.32 -13.51 -11.18
CA VAL A 5 -3.57 -14.24 -12.19
C VAL A 5 -4.54 -15.17 -12.91
N LYS A 6 -4.66 -15.00 -14.22
CA LYS A 6 -5.48 -15.84 -15.08
C LYS A 6 -4.57 -16.64 -16.01
N PHE A 7 -4.74 -17.95 -16.01
CA PHE A 7 -4.11 -18.84 -16.97
C PHE A 7 -5.11 -19.18 -18.06
N SER A 8 -4.72 -19.00 -19.31
CA SER A 8 -5.50 -19.43 -20.46
C SER A 8 -4.68 -20.38 -21.34
N LEU A 9 -5.29 -21.49 -21.71
CA LEU A 9 -4.74 -22.39 -22.73
C LEU A 9 -4.92 -21.73 -24.09
N ILE A 10 -3.85 -21.66 -24.88
CA ILE A 10 -3.96 -21.32 -26.31
C ILE A 10 -4.30 -22.64 -27.01
N GLU A 11 -5.53 -22.78 -27.45
CA GLU A 11 -5.87 -23.85 -28.39
C GLU A 11 -5.18 -23.52 -29.72
N SER A 12 -4.07 -24.20 -30.00
CA SER A 12 -3.53 -24.24 -31.34
C SER A 12 -4.51 -25.02 -32.20
N ASN A 13 -5.00 -24.43 -33.28
CA ASN A 13 -5.94 -24.99 -34.24
C ASN A 13 -5.29 -26.08 -35.16
N GLU A 14 -4.27 -26.76 -34.69
CA GLU A 14 -3.73 -27.92 -35.35
C GLU A 14 -4.23 -29.20 -34.68
N LYS A 15 -5.14 -29.87 -35.37
CA LYS A 15 -5.57 -31.22 -35.04
C LYS A 15 -4.36 -32.17 -35.04
N GLN A 16 -3.76 -32.36 -33.88
CA GLN A 16 -2.90 -33.50 -33.60
C GLN A 16 -3.53 -34.24 -32.42
N GLU A 17 -4.24 -35.30 -32.80
CA GLU A 17 -4.75 -36.33 -31.87
C GLU A 17 -3.55 -36.97 -31.16
N ASP A 18 -3.72 -37.20 -29.83
CA ASP A 18 -2.92 -38.07 -28.96
C ASP A 18 -1.58 -37.59 -28.40
N SER A 19 -1.38 -36.29 -28.15
CA SER A 19 -0.28 -35.89 -27.26
C SER A 19 -0.81 -35.01 -26.09
N PRO A 20 -0.35 -35.22 -24.83
CA PRO A 20 -0.70 -34.33 -23.74
C PRO A 20 -0.21 -32.92 -24.06
N PRO A 21 -0.96 -31.86 -23.68
CA PRO A 21 -0.57 -30.47 -23.96
C PRO A 21 0.82 -30.22 -23.38
N SER A 22 1.77 -29.87 -24.24
CA SER A 22 3.10 -29.49 -23.75
C SER A 22 2.99 -28.14 -22.97
N ALA A 23 3.82 -27.96 -21.95
CA ALA A 23 3.85 -26.74 -21.14
C ALA A 23 4.08 -25.47 -21.99
N SER A 24 4.49 -25.57 -23.22
CA SER A 24 4.70 -24.49 -24.18
C SER A 24 3.41 -23.87 -24.75
N ASN A 25 2.25 -24.49 -24.52
CA ASN A 25 0.96 -24.02 -25.05
C ASN A 25 0.10 -23.27 -24.02
N ILE A 26 0.64 -23.00 -22.85
CA ILE A 26 -0.08 -22.27 -21.79
C ILE A 26 0.37 -20.81 -21.81
N LYS A 27 -0.52 -19.91 -22.19
CA LYS A 27 -0.32 -18.48 -22.12
C LYS A 27 -0.71 -17.98 -20.72
N MET A 28 0.12 -17.11 -20.15
CA MET A 28 -0.14 -16.48 -18.86
C MET A 28 -0.60 -15.03 -19.05
N GLU A 29 -1.69 -14.67 -18.41
CA GLU A 29 -2.17 -13.30 -18.34
C GLU A 29 -2.17 -12.86 -16.88
N ILE A 30 -1.34 -11.89 -16.54
CA ILE A 30 -1.20 -11.36 -15.19
C ILE A 30 -1.78 -9.96 -15.16
N ASN A 31 -2.81 -9.76 -14.35
CA ASN A 31 -3.39 -8.46 -14.10
C ASN A 31 -3.18 -8.09 -12.64
N LEU A 32 -2.34 -7.08 -12.39
CA LEU A 32 -2.10 -6.52 -11.07
C LEU A 32 -3.02 -5.32 -10.88
N LEU A 33 -3.87 -5.38 -9.87
CA LEU A 33 -4.72 -4.25 -9.48
C LEU A 33 -4.07 -3.53 -8.30
N LEU A 34 -3.66 -2.29 -8.51
CA LEU A 34 -3.06 -1.45 -7.48
C LEU A 34 -4.03 -0.32 -7.09
N ASP A 35 -4.01 0.02 -5.80
CA ASP A 35 -4.68 1.22 -5.33
C ASP A 35 -3.96 2.47 -5.84
N ASP A 36 -4.70 3.54 -6.16
CA ASP A 36 -4.13 4.79 -6.65
C ASP A 36 -3.18 5.45 -5.64
N THR A 37 -3.29 5.08 -4.36
CA THR A 37 -2.41 5.55 -3.28
C THR A 37 -1.06 4.83 -3.20
N VAL A 38 -0.87 3.75 -3.97
CA VAL A 38 0.41 3.04 -4.06
C VAL A 38 1.39 3.90 -4.85
N LEU A 39 2.63 4.01 -4.36
CA LEU A 39 3.68 4.80 -5.00
C LEU A 39 3.91 4.38 -6.45
N PRO A 40 4.11 5.33 -7.39
CA PRO A 40 4.40 5.02 -8.80
C PRO A 40 5.62 4.12 -9.00
N GLU A 41 6.64 4.27 -8.18
CA GLU A 41 7.89 3.50 -8.23
C GLU A 41 7.65 1.98 -8.04
N ILE A 42 6.55 1.62 -7.39
CA ILE A 42 6.14 0.22 -7.24
C ILE A 42 5.77 -0.41 -8.60
N ASP A 43 5.28 0.36 -9.55
CA ASP A 43 4.93 -0.15 -10.88
C ASP A 43 6.18 -0.67 -11.60
N ASP A 44 7.28 0.10 -11.56
CA ASP A 44 8.54 -0.28 -12.20
C ASP A 44 9.14 -1.52 -11.50
N PHE A 45 9.15 -1.52 -10.18
CA PHE A 45 9.56 -2.70 -9.40
C PHE A 45 8.74 -3.95 -9.76
N LEU A 46 7.41 -3.82 -9.87
CA LEU A 46 6.55 -4.97 -10.19
C LEU A 46 6.74 -5.44 -11.65
N ARG A 47 7.01 -4.52 -12.60
CA ARG A 47 7.32 -4.88 -13.99
C ARG A 47 8.60 -5.70 -14.11
N GLU A 48 9.57 -5.47 -13.25
CA GLU A 48 10.82 -6.22 -13.21
C GLU A 48 10.69 -7.52 -12.40
N ALA A 49 10.12 -7.44 -11.19
CA ALA A 49 10.11 -8.56 -10.25
C ALA A 49 9.11 -9.66 -10.61
N VAL A 50 7.92 -9.30 -11.12
CA VAL A 50 6.87 -10.30 -11.43
C VAL A 50 7.27 -11.26 -12.55
N PRO A 51 7.80 -10.80 -13.69
CA PRO A 51 8.27 -11.71 -14.75
C PRO A 51 9.30 -12.72 -14.24
N LEU A 52 10.23 -12.29 -13.39
CA LEU A 52 11.27 -13.17 -12.83
C LEU A 52 10.68 -14.22 -11.87
N ALA A 53 9.66 -13.83 -11.09
CA ALA A 53 9.06 -14.72 -10.08
C ALA A 53 8.20 -15.83 -10.68
N VAL A 54 7.63 -15.64 -11.90
CA VAL A 54 6.64 -16.53 -12.49
C VAL A 54 7.09 -17.19 -13.79
N ASN A 55 8.36 -17.09 -14.14
CA ASN A 55 8.91 -17.61 -15.42
C ASN A 55 8.12 -17.08 -16.63
N PHE A 56 7.96 -15.77 -16.68
CA PHE A 56 7.24 -15.05 -17.72
C PHE A 56 8.00 -15.14 -19.07
N ASP A 57 7.27 -15.37 -20.15
CA ASP A 57 7.84 -15.51 -21.49
C ASP A 57 6.99 -14.75 -22.52
N GLU A 58 7.48 -13.61 -22.96
CA GLU A 58 6.82 -12.81 -23.99
C GLU A 58 6.70 -13.54 -25.31
N SER A 59 7.65 -14.41 -25.66
CA SER A 59 7.61 -15.20 -26.91
C SER A 59 6.49 -16.22 -26.88
N ARG A 60 6.10 -16.70 -25.70
CA ARG A 60 4.92 -17.54 -25.48
C ARG A 60 3.62 -16.71 -25.56
N GLY A 61 3.71 -15.39 -25.57
CA GLY A 61 2.58 -14.48 -25.60
C GLY A 61 2.03 -14.14 -24.20
N ASP A 62 2.82 -14.29 -23.16
CA ASP A 62 2.45 -13.88 -21.81
C ASP A 62 2.28 -12.37 -21.74
N THR A 63 1.35 -11.92 -20.91
CA THR A 63 1.05 -10.51 -20.73
C THR A 63 1.01 -10.13 -19.28
N LEU A 64 1.58 -8.96 -18.95
CA LEU A 64 1.52 -8.34 -17.63
C LEU A 64 0.89 -6.96 -17.76
N ALA A 65 -0.24 -6.75 -17.10
CA ALA A 65 -0.90 -5.46 -16.99
C ALA A 65 -0.93 -4.98 -15.52
N ILE A 66 -0.54 -3.73 -15.31
CA ILE A 66 -0.69 -3.06 -14.03
C ILE A 66 -1.81 -2.04 -14.20
N ILE A 67 -2.90 -2.24 -13.46
CA ILE A 67 -4.11 -1.42 -13.53
C ILE A 67 -4.22 -0.66 -12.22
N ARG A 68 -4.18 0.65 -12.29
CA ARG A 68 -4.45 1.52 -11.15
C ARG A 68 -5.93 1.82 -11.06
N LYS A 69 -6.47 1.68 -9.87
CA LYS A 69 -7.87 1.98 -9.59
C LYS A 69 -8.01 2.40 -8.13
N ALA A 70 -8.73 3.49 -7.90
CA ALA A 70 -9.17 3.81 -6.56
C ALA A 70 -10.00 2.65 -6.00
N PHE A 71 -9.50 1.98 -4.97
CA PHE A 71 -10.32 1.04 -4.24
C PHE A 71 -11.27 1.84 -3.35
N PRO A 72 -12.56 1.50 -3.32
CA PRO A 72 -13.46 2.14 -2.36
C PRO A 72 -12.86 1.96 -0.97
N GLU A 73 -12.72 3.06 -0.24
CA GLU A 73 -12.30 2.98 1.17
C GLU A 73 -13.13 1.89 1.85
N ARG A 74 -12.47 0.93 2.48
CA ARG A 74 -13.19 -0.02 3.32
C ARG A 74 -14.02 0.83 4.28
N SER A 75 -15.34 0.73 4.21
CA SER A 75 -16.21 1.50 5.08
C SER A 75 -15.84 1.22 6.54
N ALA A 76 -15.97 2.23 7.41
CA ALA A 76 -15.75 2.02 8.84
C ALA A 76 -16.59 0.86 9.40
N ASP A 77 -17.66 0.50 8.68
CA ASP A 77 -18.52 -0.63 9.00
C ASP A 77 -17.83 -1.98 8.79
N SER A 78 -16.70 -2.01 8.08
CA SER A 78 -15.87 -3.23 7.95
C SER A 78 -15.01 -3.53 9.19
N LEU A 79 -14.87 -2.58 10.12
CA LEU A 79 -14.18 -2.81 11.39
C LEU A 79 -15.11 -3.50 12.39
N SER A 80 -14.61 -4.55 13.05
CA SER A 80 -15.32 -5.12 14.19
C SER A 80 -15.43 -4.08 15.34
N PRO A 81 -16.41 -4.25 16.25
CA PRO A 81 -16.51 -3.38 17.43
C PRO A 81 -15.21 -3.28 18.23
N GLU A 82 -14.48 -4.40 18.37
CA GLU A 82 -13.19 -4.45 19.06
C GLU A 82 -12.12 -3.63 18.32
N GLN A 83 -12.08 -3.72 17.00
CA GLN A 83 -11.14 -2.95 16.17
C GLN A 83 -11.42 -1.44 16.24
N ARG A 84 -12.69 -1.04 16.25
CA ARG A 84 -13.08 0.38 16.45
C ARG A 84 -12.65 0.89 17.81
N THR A 85 -12.85 0.09 18.85
CA THR A 85 -12.42 0.43 20.22
C THR A 85 -10.90 0.53 20.29
N ALA A 86 -10.17 -0.45 19.74
CA ALA A 86 -8.71 -0.45 19.69
C ALA A 86 -8.15 0.76 18.94
N LEU A 87 -8.74 1.14 17.80
CA LEU A 87 -8.31 2.32 17.05
C LEU A 87 -8.48 3.61 17.85
N LYS A 88 -9.61 3.76 18.55
CA LYS A 88 -9.84 4.88 19.43
C LYS A 88 -8.83 4.94 20.59
N ASP A 89 -8.55 3.78 21.20
CA ASP A 89 -7.56 3.65 22.27
C ASP A 89 -6.15 4.02 21.79
N TYR A 90 -5.74 3.52 20.62
CA TYR A 90 -4.44 3.89 20.04
C TYR A 90 -4.32 5.39 19.77
N ARG A 91 -5.35 6.03 19.24
CA ARG A 91 -5.36 7.49 19.03
C ARG A 91 -5.19 8.25 20.33
N THR A 92 -5.89 7.83 21.40
CA THR A 92 -5.76 8.42 22.73
C THR A 92 -4.33 8.26 23.26
N LYS A 93 -3.76 7.07 23.19
CA LYS A 93 -2.39 6.77 23.65
C LYS A 93 -1.33 7.53 22.87
N ILE A 94 -1.51 7.75 21.58
CA ILE A 94 -0.60 8.59 20.77
C ILE A 94 -0.63 10.03 21.29
N LEU A 95 -1.81 10.58 21.54
CA LEU A 95 -1.95 11.94 22.07
C LEU A 95 -1.37 12.09 23.50
N GLU A 96 -1.61 11.10 24.35
CA GLU A 96 -1.03 11.07 25.71
C GLU A 96 0.50 11.02 25.66
N ALA A 97 1.07 10.15 24.82
CA ALA A 97 2.51 10.04 24.61
C ALA A 97 3.12 11.35 24.10
N PHE A 98 2.43 12.03 23.19
CA PHE A 98 2.83 13.34 22.70
C PHE A 98 2.85 14.39 23.82
N GLN A 99 1.82 14.40 24.68
CA GLN A 99 1.70 15.35 25.79
C GLN A 99 2.69 15.08 26.93
N THR A 100 3.00 13.80 27.18
CA THR A 100 3.91 13.40 28.27
C THR A 100 5.38 13.39 27.87
N GLY A 101 5.68 13.55 26.56
CA GLY A 101 7.04 13.49 26.05
C GLY A 101 7.57 12.06 25.83
N ASP A 102 6.72 11.04 25.98
CA ASP A 102 7.08 9.63 25.69
C ASP A 102 6.92 9.32 24.20
N TYR A 103 7.73 9.99 23.38
CA TYR A 103 7.61 9.94 21.93
C TYR A 103 7.86 8.54 21.34
N VAL A 104 8.75 7.75 21.98
CA VAL A 104 9.04 6.38 21.53
C VAL A 104 7.81 5.48 21.66
N SER A 105 7.14 5.49 22.83
CA SER A 105 5.88 4.77 23.00
C SER A 105 4.80 5.29 22.05
N GLY A 106 4.78 6.60 21.78
CA GLY A 106 3.89 7.21 20.81
C GLY A 106 4.03 6.61 19.40
N LEU A 107 5.26 6.39 18.95
CA LEU A 107 5.55 5.73 17.66
C LEU A 107 5.07 4.28 17.62
N GLU A 108 5.23 3.53 18.71
CA GLU A 108 4.70 2.16 18.81
C GLU A 108 3.17 2.13 18.68
N TRP A 109 2.49 3.05 19.38
CA TRP A 109 1.03 3.16 19.30
C TRP A 109 0.57 3.61 17.91
N ALA A 110 1.30 4.51 17.26
CA ALA A 110 1.04 4.91 15.88
C ALA A 110 1.16 3.71 14.91
N ALA A 111 2.21 2.89 15.04
CA ALA A 111 2.38 1.69 14.24
C ALA A 111 1.23 0.68 14.44
N LYS A 112 0.77 0.47 15.69
CA LYS A 112 -0.38 -0.40 15.99
C LYS A 112 -1.67 0.20 15.41
N GLY A 113 -1.87 1.50 15.53
CA GLY A 113 -3.03 2.21 15.00
C GLY A 113 -3.12 2.12 13.48
N LEU A 114 -2.01 2.28 12.75
CA LEU A 114 -1.97 2.17 11.29
C LEU A 114 -2.35 0.78 10.77
N ARG A 115 -2.05 -0.28 11.53
CA ARG A 115 -2.46 -1.66 11.16
C ARG A 115 -3.97 -1.87 11.22
N VAL A 116 -4.66 -1.12 12.05
CA VAL A 116 -6.11 -1.22 12.26
C VAL A 116 -6.87 -0.15 11.48
N ALA A 117 -6.24 0.99 11.22
CA ALA A 117 -6.86 2.11 10.49
C ALA A 117 -7.25 1.70 9.07
N VAL A 118 -8.55 1.79 8.77
CA VAL A 118 -9.12 1.48 7.47
C VAL A 118 -9.44 2.76 6.70
N LYS A 119 -10.03 3.74 7.38
CA LYS A 119 -10.38 5.03 6.78
C LYS A 119 -9.12 5.85 6.49
N ARG A 120 -9.12 6.51 5.34
CA ARG A 120 -8.07 7.46 4.94
C ARG A 120 -7.86 8.55 5.99
N SER A 121 -8.95 9.12 6.53
CA SER A 121 -8.89 10.14 7.57
C SER A 121 -8.19 9.66 8.86
N ASP A 122 -8.41 8.39 9.27
CA ASP A 122 -7.73 7.83 10.43
C ASP A 122 -6.24 7.61 10.16
N LYS A 123 -5.89 7.14 8.96
CA LYS A 123 -4.49 6.99 8.53
C LYS A 123 -3.77 8.32 8.50
N ILE A 124 -4.38 9.36 7.89
CA ILE A 124 -3.83 10.71 7.83
C ILE A 124 -3.58 11.24 9.24
N PHE A 125 -4.55 11.15 10.14
CA PHE A 125 -4.37 11.59 11.51
C PHE A 125 -3.18 10.90 12.19
N ILE A 126 -3.09 9.57 12.11
CA ILE A 126 -2.02 8.80 12.76
C ILE A 126 -0.66 9.11 12.12
N LEU A 127 -0.59 9.24 10.80
CA LEU A 127 0.65 9.60 10.10
C LEU A 127 1.11 11.01 10.44
N LYS A 128 0.22 11.99 10.54
CA LYS A 128 0.57 13.35 10.98
C LYS A 128 1.21 13.33 12.38
N MET A 129 0.58 12.61 13.32
CA MET A 129 1.12 12.44 14.66
C MET A 129 2.46 11.70 14.65
N LYS A 130 2.59 10.63 13.84
CA LYS A 130 3.83 9.88 13.69
C LYS A 130 4.97 10.77 13.17
N GLY A 131 4.74 11.56 12.14
CA GLY A 131 5.74 12.51 11.64
C GLY A 131 6.15 13.54 12.68
N SER A 132 5.19 14.07 13.46
CA SER A 132 5.48 15.00 14.55
C SER A 132 6.28 14.35 15.68
N LEU A 133 6.03 13.07 15.99
CA LEU A 133 6.81 12.32 16.99
C LEU A 133 8.26 12.11 16.52
N HIS A 134 8.47 11.73 15.25
CA HIS A 134 9.82 11.64 14.67
C HIS A 134 10.54 12.98 14.72
N PHE A 135 9.85 14.07 14.36
CA PHE A 135 10.44 15.42 14.43
C PHE A 135 10.90 15.78 15.84
N LEU A 136 10.10 15.45 16.87
CA LEU A 136 10.45 15.71 18.28
C LEU A 136 11.59 14.81 18.81
N LEU A 137 11.84 13.67 18.14
CA LEU A 137 12.99 12.81 18.38
C LEU A 137 14.22 13.23 17.59
N GLU A 138 14.16 14.36 16.85
CA GLU A 138 15.21 14.84 15.95
C GLU A 138 15.49 13.90 14.75
N GLU A 139 14.60 12.96 14.48
CA GLU A 139 14.62 12.02 13.34
C GLU A 139 13.97 12.70 12.13
N LYS A 140 14.69 13.67 11.55
CA LYS A 140 14.16 14.56 10.51
C LYS A 140 13.82 13.86 9.21
N GLU A 141 14.63 12.89 8.82
CA GLU A 141 14.43 12.09 7.60
C GLU A 141 13.13 11.28 7.69
N GLU A 142 12.88 10.63 8.82
CA GLU A 142 11.67 9.86 9.07
C GLU A 142 10.43 10.74 9.17
N ALA A 143 10.57 11.94 9.74
CA ALA A 143 9.51 12.93 9.80
C ALA A 143 9.11 13.39 8.39
N LEU A 144 10.12 13.75 7.56
CA LEU A 144 9.95 14.15 6.17
C LEU A 144 9.22 13.07 5.37
N GLU A 145 9.73 11.83 5.36
CA GLU A 145 9.13 10.70 4.65
C GLU A 145 7.66 10.48 5.08
N THR A 146 7.40 10.57 6.40
CA THR A 146 6.06 10.37 6.94
C THR A 146 5.09 11.49 6.50
N TRP A 147 5.51 12.75 6.51
CA TRP A 147 4.67 13.87 6.08
C TRP A 147 4.49 13.93 4.56
N GLU A 148 5.50 13.56 3.77
CA GLU A 148 5.34 13.37 2.33
C GLU A 148 4.30 12.27 2.02
N HIS A 149 4.28 11.20 2.83
CA HIS A 149 3.24 10.19 2.71
C HIS A 149 1.84 10.78 2.98
N VAL A 150 1.70 11.64 3.99
CA VAL A 150 0.42 12.34 4.23
C VAL A 150 0.07 13.24 3.04
N GLN A 151 1.03 14.00 2.50
CA GLN A 151 0.80 14.88 1.36
C GLN A 151 0.33 14.11 0.11
N ARG A 152 0.83 12.89 -0.11
CA ARG A 152 0.31 11.99 -1.17
C ARG A 152 -1.10 11.53 -0.90
N LEU A 153 -1.46 11.29 0.36
CA LEU A 153 -2.83 10.93 0.75
C LEU A 153 -3.78 12.13 0.71
N ASP A 154 -3.33 13.30 1.11
CA ASP A 154 -4.12 14.54 1.13
C ASP A 154 -3.26 15.72 0.62
N PRO A 155 -3.26 15.98 -0.69
CA PRO A 155 -2.47 17.05 -1.28
C PRO A 155 -2.88 18.45 -0.82
N ASP A 156 -4.11 18.60 -0.32
CA ASP A 156 -4.68 19.88 0.12
C ASP A 156 -4.47 20.14 1.62
N ASP A 157 -3.80 19.23 2.36
CA ASP A 157 -3.52 19.43 3.79
C ASP A 157 -2.47 20.55 3.99
N GLU A 158 -2.98 21.73 4.32
CA GLU A 158 -2.18 22.93 4.57
C GLU A 158 -1.19 22.77 5.73
N GLU A 159 -1.58 22.03 6.79
CA GLU A 159 -0.74 21.84 7.96
C GLU A 159 0.50 21.03 7.62
N VAL A 160 0.32 19.93 6.86
CA VAL A 160 1.45 19.10 6.40
C VAL A 160 2.35 19.86 5.44
N ARG A 161 1.77 20.67 4.54
CA ARG A 161 2.57 21.52 3.64
C ARG A 161 3.46 22.50 4.41
N GLN A 162 2.93 23.09 5.49
CA GLN A 162 3.72 23.97 6.36
C GLN A 162 4.81 23.21 7.12
N MET A 163 4.52 21.98 7.59
CA MET A 163 5.50 21.13 8.27
C MET A 163 6.67 20.79 7.35
N LEU A 164 6.39 20.43 6.10
CA LEU A 164 7.40 20.11 5.08
C LEU A 164 8.27 21.32 4.77
N ASN A 165 7.68 22.50 4.56
CA ASN A 165 8.42 23.73 4.30
C ASN A 165 9.33 24.16 5.47
N ASN A 166 9.03 23.78 6.69
CA ASN A 166 9.83 24.09 7.86
C ASN A 166 11.02 23.13 8.08
N LEU A 167 11.06 22.02 7.35
CA LEU A 167 12.16 21.05 7.40
C LEU A 167 13.26 21.33 6.37
N GLU A 168 12.92 22.04 5.27
CA GLU A 168 13.90 22.51 4.26
C GLU A 168 14.72 23.67 4.80
#